data_33abbd7e9b8adf44b065d7e91214258c
#
_entry.id   33abbd7e9b8adf44b065d7e91214258c
#
_cell.length_a   1.000
_cell.length_b   1.000
_cell.length_c   1.000
_cell.angle_alpha   90.00
_cell.angle_beta   90.00
_cell.angle_gamma   90.00
#
_symmetry.space_group_name_H-M   'P 1'
#
loop_
_entity.id
_entity.type
_entity.pdbx_description
1 polymer ?
#
loop_
_entity_poly.entity_id
_entity_poly.type
_entity_poly.pdbx_seq_one_letter_code
_entity_poly.pdbx_strand_id
1 'polypeptide(L)'
;MTNTDKVQNVCGLKREDFQTRINGKETDLYILRNKDGNEVAITNYGGALVAIMVPDKHGNLANVIQGHDNIQDVVNSPEPYLSTLVGRYGNRIAKGKFQLHGKEYSLPINNGPNSLHGGKKGFNAKVWDALQMNDTTLVLNYVSAYGEEGFSGELKTTVIYTFTDDNELVIDYMAKTNKKTVINLTSHGFFSLAGIANPTPSIENLECEINADFYIPIDEVSIPTGEIRFVKGTPFDFRTPKTIGQDIDADHEQIKNGAGYDHCFVLNKREEGELSFAARIMEPVTGRTMEVYTTEPGVQLYTDNWADGYKGQHGASFPRRSGICFEAQHFPDSPNRPYFPSVVLNPGEQYKQKTIYKFGTIA
;
A
#
# COMPACT_ATOMS: atom_id res chain seq x y z
N MET A 1 1.35 24.42 36.59
CA MET A 1 2.44 23.81 35.79
C MET A 1 2.18 22.31 35.79
N THR A 2 1.41 21.84 34.85
CA THR A 2 1.11 20.41 34.71
C THR A 2 2.22 19.79 33.87
N ASN A 3 3.05 19.02 34.55
CA ASN A 3 4.08 18.19 33.93
C ASN A 3 3.34 17.05 33.16
N THR A 4 3.00 17.30 31.91
CA THR A 4 2.60 16.22 31.02
C THR A 4 3.88 15.47 30.67
N ASP A 5 4.15 14.38 31.38
CA ASP A 5 5.13 13.40 30.98
C ASP A 5 4.86 13.06 29.51
N LYS A 6 5.70 13.57 28.61
CA LYS A 6 5.66 13.19 27.20
C LYS A 6 6.00 11.70 27.18
N VAL A 7 4.97 10.87 27.07
CA VAL A 7 5.17 9.43 26.84
C VAL A 7 6.06 9.30 25.60
N GLN A 8 7.28 8.82 25.80
CA GLN A 8 8.22 8.62 24.71
C GLN A 8 7.64 7.56 23.78
N ASN A 9 7.59 7.85 22.47
CA ASN A 9 7.13 6.86 21.50
C ASN A 9 8.12 5.71 21.39
N VAL A 10 7.61 4.51 21.12
CA VAL A 10 8.44 3.29 21.02
C VAL A 10 9.11 3.15 19.65
N CYS A 11 8.62 3.88 18.63
CA CYS A 11 9.26 3.90 17.31
C CYS A 11 10.54 4.75 17.25
N GLY A 12 10.83 5.55 18.27
CA GLY A 12 12.04 6.38 18.37
C GLY A 12 12.10 7.58 17.41
N LEU A 13 11.02 7.87 16.69
CA LEU A 13 10.93 9.01 15.77
C LEU A 13 10.67 10.31 16.52
N LYS A 14 11.23 11.40 16.01
CA LYS A 14 11.01 12.73 16.56
C LYS A 14 10.03 13.50 15.68
N ARG A 15 8.97 14.02 16.29
CA ARG A 15 7.94 14.78 15.60
C ARG A 15 8.50 15.99 14.85
N GLU A 16 9.46 16.69 15.45
CA GLU A 16 10.11 17.88 14.88
C GLU A 16 10.83 17.58 13.55
N ASP A 17 11.33 16.36 13.34
CA ASP A 17 12.01 15.95 12.10
C ASP A 17 11.04 15.79 10.93
N PHE A 18 9.72 15.74 11.20
CA PHE A 18 8.67 15.67 10.20
C PHE A 18 7.90 16.98 9.99
N GLN A 19 8.25 18.02 10.75
CA GLN A 19 7.58 19.30 10.69
C GLN A 19 8.28 20.27 9.75
N THR A 20 7.62 20.58 8.64
CA THR A 20 8.05 21.59 7.68
C THR A 20 6.87 22.08 6.87
N ARG A 21 7.11 23.02 5.95
CA ARG A 21 6.08 23.52 5.05
C ARG A 21 6.38 23.14 3.61
N ILE A 22 5.47 22.39 2.98
CA ILE A 22 5.58 21.93 1.59
C ILE A 22 4.36 22.43 0.82
N ASN A 23 4.58 23.17 -0.28
CA ASN A 23 3.51 23.73 -1.11
C ASN A 23 2.44 24.51 -0.31
N GLY A 24 2.86 25.23 0.72
CA GLY A 24 1.97 26.06 1.55
C GLY A 24 1.22 25.31 2.66
N LYS A 25 1.41 24.01 2.80
CA LYS A 25 0.81 23.18 3.86
C LYS A 25 1.85 22.66 4.84
N GLU A 26 1.48 22.56 6.12
CA GLU A 26 2.34 22.01 7.17
C GLU A 26 2.35 20.48 7.12
N THR A 27 3.54 19.89 7.20
CA THR A 27 3.71 18.45 7.42
C THR A 27 3.91 18.17 8.91
N ASP A 28 3.58 16.95 9.34
CA ASP A 28 3.72 16.53 10.73
C ASP A 28 3.82 15.01 10.82
N LEU A 29 4.13 14.51 12.03
CA LEU A 29 4.13 13.11 12.41
C LEU A 29 3.02 12.85 13.43
N TYR A 30 2.24 11.82 13.16
CA TYR A 30 1.14 11.36 14.01
C TYR A 30 1.43 9.95 14.50
N ILE A 31 1.31 9.73 15.82
CA ILE A 31 1.50 8.43 16.44
C ILE A 31 0.15 7.92 16.91
N LEU A 32 -0.27 6.78 16.37
CA LEU A 32 -1.41 6.02 16.86
C LEU A 32 -0.88 4.96 17.82
N ARG A 33 -1.54 4.80 18.96
CA ARG A 33 -1.13 3.87 20.01
C ARG A 33 -2.34 3.12 20.54
N ASN A 34 -2.24 1.80 20.61
CA ASN A 34 -3.28 0.98 21.23
C ASN A 34 -3.03 0.78 22.75
N LYS A 35 -3.95 0.09 23.42
CA LYS A 35 -3.89 -0.13 24.87
C LYS A 35 -2.62 -0.91 25.33
N ASP A 36 -2.05 -1.72 24.43
CA ASP A 36 -0.85 -2.54 24.74
C ASP A 36 0.46 -1.76 24.47
N GLY A 37 0.36 -0.51 24.03
CA GLY A 37 1.49 0.37 23.76
C GLY A 37 2.16 0.12 22.41
N ASN A 38 1.58 -0.71 21.55
CA ASN A 38 2.01 -0.85 20.16
C ASN A 38 1.69 0.41 19.37
N GLU A 39 2.52 0.77 18.39
CA GLU A 39 2.42 2.07 17.71
C GLU A 39 2.41 1.95 16.18
N VAL A 40 1.68 2.87 15.57
CA VAL A 40 1.76 3.17 14.14
C VAL A 40 2.09 4.66 13.99
N ALA A 41 3.18 4.97 13.30
CA ALA A 41 3.60 6.33 12.99
C ALA A 41 3.27 6.66 11.53
N ILE A 42 2.64 7.83 11.32
CA ILE A 42 2.14 8.26 10.01
C ILE A 42 2.53 9.71 9.80
N THR A 43 3.09 10.06 8.63
CA THR A 43 3.18 11.45 8.21
C THR A 43 2.04 11.82 7.26
N ASN A 44 1.55 13.05 7.33
CA ASN A 44 0.53 13.53 6.40
C ASN A 44 1.07 13.87 5.00
N TYR A 45 2.37 13.78 4.76
CA TYR A 45 2.92 13.77 3.41
C TYR A 45 2.73 12.37 2.80
N GLY A 46 1.94 12.30 1.74
CA GLY A 46 1.57 11.03 1.12
C GLY A 46 0.75 10.09 2.00
N GLY A 47 0.36 10.48 3.22
CA GLY A 47 -0.23 9.59 4.21
C GLY A 47 0.69 8.40 4.53
N ALA A 48 2.02 8.60 4.47
CA ALA A 48 2.98 7.52 4.55
C ALA A 48 3.03 6.89 5.94
N LEU A 49 2.97 5.56 5.98
CA LEU A 49 3.27 4.76 7.17
C LEU A 49 4.79 4.77 7.36
N VAL A 50 5.30 5.39 8.42
CA VAL A 50 6.74 5.49 8.65
C VAL A 50 7.27 4.52 9.69
N ALA A 51 6.41 3.99 10.58
CA ALA A 51 6.73 2.87 11.47
C ALA A 51 5.47 2.12 11.89
N ILE A 52 5.60 0.81 12.10
CA ILE A 52 4.59 -0.05 12.73
C ILE A 52 5.32 -0.92 13.74
N MET A 53 5.15 -0.60 15.03
CA MET A 53 5.82 -1.28 16.14
C MET A 53 4.92 -2.35 16.70
N VAL A 54 5.26 -3.63 16.45
CA VAL A 54 4.50 -4.79 16.92
C VAL A 54 5.41 -5.85 17.53
N PRO A 55 4.91 -6.63 18.54
CA PRO A 55 5.72 -7.63 19.23
C PRO A 55 5.96 -8.87 18.35
N ASP A 56 7.08 -9.56 18.65
CA ASP A 56 7.32 -10.94 18.23
C ASP A 56 6.70 -11.94 19.25
N LYS A 57 6.87 -13.24 19.01
CA LYS A 57 6.40 -14.31 19.91
C LYS A 57 6.98 -14.26 21.33
N HIS A 58 8.02 -13.46 21.57
CA HIS A 58 8.66 -13.26 22.89
C HIS A 58 8.30 -11.89 23.49
N GLY A 59 7.46 -11.09 22.82
CA GLY A 59 7.06 -9.75 23.24
C GLY A 59 8.03 -8.63 22.85
N ASN A 60 9.08 -8.91 22.08
CA ASN A 60 10.03 -7.88 21.64
C ASN A 60 9.43 -7.06 20.49
N LEU A 61 9.32 -5.75 20.69
CA LEU A 61 8.84 -4.83 19.66
C LEU A 61 9.89 -4.63 18.56
N ALA A 62 9.44 -4.61 17.31
CA ALA A 62 10.24 -4.14 16.19
C ALA A 62 9.36 -3.39 15.19
N ASN A 63 9.98 -2.48 14.43
CA ASN A 63 9.32 -1.87 13.29
C ASN A 63 9.26 -2.87 12.13
N VAL A 64 8.06 -3.13 11.63
CA VAL A 64 7.80 -4.10 10.57
C VAL A 64 7.42 -3.47 9.23
N ILE A 65 7.62 -2.15 9.08
CA ILE A 65 7.40 -1.45 7.82
C ILE A 65 8.60 -0.58 7.45
N GLN A 66 8.93 -0.51 6.16
CA GLN A 66 9.99 0.35 5.67
C GLN A 66 9.56 1.82 5.68
N GLY A 67 10.42 2.70 6.19
CA GLY A 67 10.18 4.13 6.32
C GLY A 67 11.47 4.92 6.48
N HIS A 68 11.35 6.22 6.69
CA HIS A 68 12.45 7.15 6.88
C HIS A 68 12.39 7.88 8.22
N ASP A 69 13.52 8.44 8.67
CA ASP A 69 13.63 9.13 9.97
C ASP A 69 13.08 10.55 9.96
N ASN A 70 12.91 11.15 8.78
CA ASN A 70 12.54 12.56 8.65
C ASN A 70 11.81 12.85 7.33
N ILE A 71 11.18 14.02 7.26
CA ILE A 71 10.36 14.41 6.11
C ILE A 71 11.18 14.63 4.82
N GLN A 72 12.45 15.06 4.92
CA GLN A 72 13.27 15.29 3.73
C GLN A 72 13.59 13.97 3.04
N ASP A 73 13.87 12.92 3.81
CA ASP A 73 14.13 11.59 3.29
C ASP A 73 12.84 10.95 2.72
N VAL A 74 11.67 11.20 3.34
CA VAL A 74 10.38 10.79 2.77
C VAL A 74 10.14 11.44 1.41
N VAL A 75 10.33 12.76 1.30
CA VAL A 75 10.10 13.53 0.05
C VAL A 75 11.08 13.14 -1.05
N ASN A 76 12.31 12.82 -0.70
CA ASN A 76 13.39 12.50 -1.64
C ASN A 76 13.68 10.99 -1.72
N SER A 77 12.78 10.14 -1.22
CA SER A 77 12.96 8.70 -1.26
C SER A 77 13.23 8.20 -2.69
N PRO A 78 14.24 7.35 -2.90
CA PRO A 78 14.45 6.67 -4.18
C PRO A 78 13.24 5.84 -4.61
N GLU A 79 12.50 5.29 -3.62
CA GLU A 79 11.19 4.66 -3.83
C GLU A 79 10.09 5.68 -3.48
N PRO A 80 9.49 6.36 -4.48
CA PRO A 80 8.54 7.44 -4.23
C PRO A 80 7.22 6.98 -3.62
N TYR A 81 6.94 5.67 -3.64
CA TYR A 81 5.72 5.08 -3.11
C TYR A 81 5.94 4.38 -1.78
N LEU A 82 7.13 4.51 -1.18
CA LEU A 82 7.51 3.82 0.04
C LEU A 82 6.47 4.03 1.14
N SER A 83 5.65 3.01 1.36
CA SER A 83 4.60 2.92 2.38
C SER A 83 3.58 4.06 2.36
N THR A 84 3.33 4.67 1.18
CA THR A 84 2.41 5.79 0.99
C THR A 84 1.01 5.36 0.57
N LEU A 85 0.05 6.30 0.68
CA LEU A 85 -1.23 6.21 -0.03
C LEU A 85 -1.03 6.43 -1.52
N VAL A 86 -1.74 5.66 -2.32
CA VAL A 86 -1.69 5.71 -3.79
C VAL A 86 -3.05 6.12 -4.35
N GLY A 87 -3.03 7.06 -5.27
CA GLY A 87 -4.19 7.58 -6.00
C GLY A 87 -3.80 8.72 -6.95
N ARG A 88 -4.71 9.23 -7.80
CA ARG A 88 -6.14 8.87 -7.88
C ARG A 88 -6.36 7.42 -8.37
N TYR A 89 -5.43 6.85 -9.16
CA TYR A 89 -5.55 5.50 -9.69
C TYR A 89 -4.29 4.67 -9.36
N GLY A 90 -4.45 3.72 -8.47
CA GLY A 90 -3.40 2.75 -8.11
C GLY A 90 -3.11 1.77 -9.24
N ASN A 91 -1.84 1.36 -9.35
CA ASN A 91 -1.31 0.54 -10.42
C ASN A 91 -1.35 1.23 -11.81
N ARG A 92 -1.23 0.47 -12.89
CA ARG A 92 -0.96 0.99 -14.24
C ARG A 92 -2.22 1.25 -15.06
N ILE A 93 -2.13 2.27 -15.92
CA ILE A 93 -3.03 2.50 -17.07
C ILE A 93 -2.17 2.51 -18.32
N ALA A 94 -2.47 1.63 -19.25
CA ALA A 94 -1.71 1.42 -20.48
C ALA A 94 -1.60 2.73 -21.30
N LYS A 95 -0.37 3.08 -21.68
CA LYS A 95 -0.03 4.29 -22.45
C LYS A 95 -0.56 5.59 -21.83
N GLY A 96 -0.92 5.56 -20.54
CA GLY A 96 -1.53 6.69 -19.83
C GLY A 96 -2.83 7.15 -20.48
N LYS A 97 -3.60 6.28 -21.12
CA LYS A 97 -4.80 6.67 -21.87
C LYS A 97 -5.98 5.76 -21.53
N PHE A 98 -7.16 6.37 -21.48
CA PHE A 98 -8.42 5.63 -21.34
C PHE A 98 -9.59 6.45 -21.94
N GLN A 99 -10.68 5.74 -22.25
CA GLN A 99 -11.92 6.33 -22.70
C GLN A 99 -12.94 6.39 -21.58
N LEU A 100 -13.61 7.53 -21.42
CA LEU A 100 -14.70 7.67 -20.47
C LEU A 100 -15.82 8.51 -21.15
N HIS A 101 -16.99 7.91 -21.38
CA HIS A 101 -18.10 8.54 -22.13
C HIS A 101 -17.70 9.08 -23.50
N GLY A 102 -17.00 8.32 -24.30
CA GLY A 102 -16.58 8.70 -25.64
C GLY A 102 -15.51 9.79 -25.70
N LYS A 103 -14.98 10.22 -24.56
CA LYS A 103 -13.88 11.17 -24.48
C LYS A 103 -12.60 10.46 -24.04
N GLU A 104 -11.51 10.65 -24.79
CA GLU A 104 -10.18 10.19 -24.39
C GLU A 104 -9.59 11.11 -23.32
N TYR A 105 -8.99 10.49 -22.31
CA TYR A 105 -8.19 11.13 -21.27
C TYR A 105 -6.75 10.66 -21.39
N SER A 106 -5.81 11.60 -21.24
CA SER A 106 -4.38 11.34 -21.28
C SER A 106 -3.76 11.71 -19.94
N LEU A 107 -3.05 10.79 -19.36
CA LEU A 107 -2.34 10.92 -18.10
C LEU A 107 -0.83 11.06 -18.34
N PRO A 108 -0.06 11.65 -17.42
CA PRO A 108 1.38 11.65 -17.49
C PRO A 108 1.96 10.24 -17.55
N ILE A 109 2.98 10.08 -18.39
CA ILE A 109 3.77 8.86 -18.48
C ILE A 109 4.90 8.95 -17.46
N ASN A 110 4.96 8.00 -16.54
CA ASN A 110 5.92 7.96 -15.44
C ASN A 110 6.51 6.57 -15.14
N ASN A 111 6.12 5.56 -15.94
CA ASN A 111 6.64 4.20 -15.80
C ASN A 111 6.73 3.52 -17.18
N GLY A 112 7.92 3.52 -17.79
CA GLY A 112 8.08 3.09 -19.17
C GLY A 112 7.09 3.81 -20.09
N PRO A 113 6.27 3.09 -20.87
CA PRO A 113 5.26 3.70 -21.75
C PRO A 113 3.93 4.00 -21.03
N ASN A 114 3.81 3.74 -19.71
CA ASN A 114 2.55 3.71 -18.99
C ASN A 114 2.44 4.80 -17.94
N SER A 115 1.23 5.07 -17.48
CA SER A 115 0.97 5.81 -16.24
C SER A 115 0.88 4.84 -15.08
N LEU A 116 1.53 5.16 -13.96
CA LEU A 116 1.59 4.37 -12.73
C LEU A 116 1.19 5.22 -11.53
N HIS A 117 0.40 4.65 -10.64
CA HIS A 117 0.10 5.16 -9.30
C HIS A 117 -0.38 6.63 -9.26
N GLY A 118 -1.20 7.02 -10.24
CA GLY A 118 -1.81 8.35 -10.27
C GLY A 118 -0.98 9.44 -10.94
N GLY A 119 0.16 9.08 -11.56
CA GLY A 119 0.99 10.00 -12.34
C GLY A 119 2.26 10.45 -11.64
N LYS A 120 2.84 11.56 -12.10
CA LYS A 120 4.15 12.05 -11.61
C LYS A 120 4.11 12.61 -10.20
N LYS A 121 2.96 13.19 -9.82
CA LYS A 121 2.71 13.77 -8.50
C LYS A 121 1.34 13.32 -8.00
N GLY A 122 1.20 12.00 -7.83
CA GLY A 122 -0.01 11.38 -7.28
C GLY A 122 -0.22 11.67 -5.79
N PHE A 123 -1.10 10.93 -5.17
CA PHE A 123 -1.49 11.12 -3.76
C PHE A 123 -0.33 10.89 -2.78
N ASN A 124 0.66 10.08 -3.17
CA ASN A 124 1.91 9.85 -2.47
C ASN A 124 2.77 11.12 -2.30
N ALA A 125 2.62 12.10 -3.20
CA ALA A 125 3.41 13.33 -3.22
C ALA A 125 2.60 14.57 -2.80
N LYS A 126 1.55 14.38 -2.00
CA LYS A 126 0.66 15.46 -1.50
C LYS A 126 0.74 15.58 0.01
N VAL A 127 0.61 16.81 0.50
CA VAL A 127 0.38 17.07 1.92
C VAL A 127 -1.12 17.02 2.16
N TRP A 128 -1.57 16.05 2.94
CA TRP A 128 -2.96 15.88 3.34
C TRP A 128 -3.30 16.74 4.54
N ASP A 129 -4.52 17.24 4.60
CA ASP A 129 -5.05 17.90 5.79
C ASP A 129 -5.37 16.83 6.83
N ALA A 130 -4.67 16.87 7.97
CA ALA A 130 -4.69 15.82 8.97
C ALA A 130 -5.36 16.25 10.26
N LEU A 131 -6.16 15.36 10.85
CA LEU A 131 -6.78 15.54 12.17
C LEU A 131 -6.67 14.24 12.95
N GLN A 132 -5.85 14.24 14.00
CA GLN A 132 -5.83 13.14 14.96
C GLN A 132 -7.01 13.27 15.91
N MET A 133 -7.96 12.35 15.84
CA MET A 133 -9.21 12.36 16.60
C MET A 133 -9.02 11.91 18.05
N ASN A 134 -8.13 10.95 18.25
CA ASN A 134 -7.78 10.34 19.52
C ASN A 134 -6.46 9.56 19.37
N ASP A 135 -6.06 8.80 20.38
CA ASP A 135 -4.79 8.05 20.39
C ASP A 135 -4.74 6.94 19.35
N THR A 136 -5.85 6.52 18.78
CA THR A 136 -5.92 5.38 17.84
C THR A 136 -6.39 5.76 16.44
N THR A 137 -6.81 7.01 16.19
CA THR A 137 -7.49 7.39 14.93
C THR A 137 -6.95 8.69 14.35
N LEU A 138 -6.53 8.62 13.08
CA LEU A 138 -6.08 9.74 12.25
C LEU A 138 -6.97 9.86 11.01
N VAL A 139 -7.50 11.05 10.76
CA VAL A 139 -8.27 11.39 9.55
C VAL A 139 -7.42 12.24 8.63
N LEU A 140 -7.27 11.83 7.38
CA LEU A 140 -6.59 12.55 6.33
C LEU A 140 -7.58 12.95 5.24
N ASN A 141 -7.56 14.23 4.84
CA ASN A 141 -8.40 14.75 3.76
C ASN A 141 -7.53 15.35 2.66
N TYR A 142 -7.92 15.10 1.41
CA TYR A 142 -7.30 15.70 0.24
C TYR A 142 -8.33 16.01 -0.84
N VAL A 143 -8.23 17.19 -1.44
CA VAL A 143 -9.04 17.58 -2.60
C VAL A 143 -8.14 17.58 -3.83
N SER A 144 -8.32 16.57 -4.70
CA SER A 144 -7.67 16.48 -5.99
C SER A 144 -8.48 17.30 -7.00
N ALA A 145 -7.90 18.39 -7.52
CA ALA A 145 -8.58 19.32 -8.42
C ALA A 145 -8.93 18.66 -9.75
N TYR A 146 -9.91 19.25 -10.46
CA TYR A 146 -10.18 18.88 -11.85
C TYR A 146 -8.92 19.00 -12.71
N GLY A 147 -8.60 17.95 -13.45
CA GLY A 147 -7.44 17.91 -14.33
C GLY A 147 -6.10 17.61 -13.66
N GLU A 148 -6.08 17.42 -12.32
CA GLU A 148 -4.86 16.97 -11.64
C GLU A 148 -4.40 15.65 -12.23
N GLU A 149 -3.12 15.57 -12.64
CA GLU A 149 -2.52 14.43 -13.33
C GLU A 149 -3.37 13.90 -14.52
N GLY A 150 -4.19 14.76 -15.14
CA GLY A 150 -5.01 14.44 -16.31
C GLY A 150 -6.39 13.85 -16.00
N PHE A 151 -6.72 13.57 -14.74
CA PHE A 151 -8.01 12.98 -14.36
C PHE A 151 -9.15 14.00 -14.40
N SER A 152 -10.35 13.54 -14.82
CA SER A 152 -11.57 14.36 -14.81
C SER A 152 -12.17 14.49 -13.42
N GLY A 153 -12.88 15.59 -13.19
CA GLY A 153 -13.59 15.84 -11.94
C GLY A 153 -12.70 16.27 -10.79
N GLU A 154 -13.24 17.12 -9.94
CA GLU A 154 -12.70 17.32 -8.59
C GLU A 154 -13.05 16.10 -7.76
N LEU A 155 -12.07 15.56 -7.03
CA LEU A 155 -12.25 14.41 -6.14
C LEU A 155 -11.93 14.84 -4.70
N LYS A 156 -12.93 14.75 -3.82
CA LYS A 156 -12.77 14.92 -2.37
C LYS A 156 -12.56 13.57 -1.75
N THR A 157 -11.38 13.35 -1.18
CA THR A 157 -10.96 12.08 -0.61
C THR A 157 -10.74 12.22 0.88
N THR A 158 -11.25 11.24 1.64
CA THR A 158 -10.97 11.07 3.07
C THR A 158 -10.38 9.66 3.27
N VAL A 159 -9.28 9.58 3.99
CA VAL A 159 -8.70 8.31 4.46
C VAL A 159 -8.63 8.35 5.98
N ILE A 160 -9.11 7.28 6.62
CA ILE A 160 -9.08 7.16 8.08
C ILE A 160 -8.21 5.97 8.43
N TYR A 161 -7.15 6.23 9.19
CA TYR A 161 -6.33 5.21 9.83
C TYR A 161 -6.83 4.98 11.25
N THR A 162 -7.09 3.73 11.60
CA THR A 162 -7.42 3.33 12.97
C THR A 162 -6.53 2.16 13.38
N PHE A 163 -5.82 2.30 14.49
CA PHE A 163 -5.01 1.23 15.06
C PHE A 163 -5.72 0.66 16.28
N THR A 164 -6.24 -0.55 16.16
CA THR A 164 -7.10 -1.16 17.17
C THR A 164 -6.33 -1.84 18.29
N ASP A 165 -7.03 -2.16 19.38
CA ASP A 165 -6.50 -2.95 20.51
C ASP A 165 -6.18 -4.41 20.15
N ASP A 166 -6.64 -4.88 19.00
CA ASP A 166 -6.35 -6.21 18.45
C ASP A 166 -5.19 -6.19 17.43
N ASN A 167 -4.39 -5.10 17.43
CA ASN A 167 -3.28 -4.86 16.50
C ASN A 167 -3.72 -4.85 15.02
N GLU A 168 -4.89 -4.33 14.73
CA GLU A 168 -5.38 -4.13 13.38
C GLU A 168 -5.13 -2.69 12.95
N LEU A 169 -4.37 -2.49 11.88
CA LEU A 169 -4.33 -1.22 11.16
C LEU A 169 -5.45 -1.22 10.12
N VAL A 170 -6.54 -0.55 10.46
CA VAL A 170 -7.69 -0.38 9.59
C VAL A 170 -7.51 0.89 8.78
N ILE A 171 -7.69 0.78 7.46
CA ILE A 171 -7.64 1.90 6.52
C ILE A 171 -9.00 1.97 5.82
N ASP A 172 -9.79 2.99 6.16
CA ASP A 172 -11.05 3.30 5.50
C ASP A 172 -10.85 4.40 4.47
N TYR A 173 -11.22 4.14 3.24
CA TYR A 173 -11.16 5.12 2.14
C TYR A 173 -12.57 5.54 1.74
N MET A 174 -12.77 6.84 1.57
CA MET A 174 -14.00 7.42 1.05
C MET A 174 -13.67 8.52 0.05
N ALA A 175 -14.44 8.58 -1.04
CA ALA A 175 -14.31 9.70 -1.98
C ALA A 175 -15.64 10.04 -2.66
N LYS A 176 -15.76 11.31 -3.09
CA LYS A 176 -16.86 11.84 -3.91
C LYS A 176 -16.31 12.74 -5.00
N THR A 177 -16.98 12.74 -6.14
CA THR A 177 -16.60 13.55 -7.28
C THR A 177 -17.75 14.45 -7.75
N ASN A 178 -17.41 15.57 -8.40
CA ASN A 178 -18.37 16.45 -9.06
C ASN A 178 -18.56 16.15 -10.56
N LYS A 179 -17.70 15.28 -11.14
CA LYS A 179 -17.81 14.78 -12.53
C LYS A 179 -17.37 13.32 -12.56
N LYS A 180 -17.92 12.57 -13.53
CA LYS A 180 -17.51 11.19 -13.76
C LYS A 180 -15.99 11.09 -13.92
N THR A 181 -15.38 10.17 -13.16
CA THR A 181 -13.94 9.94 -13.14
C THR A 181 -13.65 8.44 -12.92
N VAL A 182 -12.39 8.07 -13.01
CA VAL A 182 -11.91 6.75 -12.57
C VAL A 182 -11.19 6.90 -11.24
N ILE A 183 -11.34 5.91 -10.37
CA ILE A 183 -10.73 5.88 -9.04
C ILE A 183 -10.31 4.48 -8.67
N ASN A 184 -9.13 4.35 -8.07
CA ASN A 184 -8.61 3.12 -7.50
C ASN A 184 -7.57 3.49 -6.43
N LEU A 185 -7.98 3.56 -5.18
CA LEU A 185 -7.10 3.93 -4.08
C LEU A 185 -6.50 2.69 -3.44
N THR A 186 -5.26 2.80 -2.95
CA THR A 186 -4.61 1.74 -2.19
C THR A 186 -3.52 2.30 -1.26
N SER A 187 -2.94 1.45 -0.42
CA SER A 187 -1.74 1.72 0.38
C SER A 187 -0.61 0.82 -0.08
N HIS A 188 0.57 1.40 -0.28
CA HIS A 188 1.76 0.71 -0.81
C HIS A 188 2.74 0.35 0.32
N GLY A 189 2.21 -0.25 1.41
CA GLY A 189 3.03 -0.63 2.56
C GLY A 189 4.10 -1.67 2.20
N PHE A 190 5.37 -1.35 2.48
CA PHE A 190 6.50 -2.29 2.35
C PHE A 190 6.75 -2.96 3.68
N PHE A 191 6.20 -4.15 3.88
CA PHE A 191 6.29 -4.88 5.13
C PHE A 191 7.54 -5.75 5.21
N SER A 192 8.15 -5.79 6.42
CA SER A 192 9.36 -6.57 6.74
C SER A 192 9.18 -7.19 8.12
N LEU A 193 8.47 -8.34 8.21
CA LEU A 193 8.05 -8.92 9.51
C LEU A 193 9.22 -9.39 10.39
N ALA A 194 10.40 -9.62 9.82
CA ALA A 194 11.62 -9.87 10.59
C ALA A 194 12.08 -8.64 11.39
N GLY A 195 11.54 -7.45 11.04
CA GLY A 195 11.98 -6.16 11.53
C GLY A 195 12.98 -5.50 10.60
N ILE A 196 12.90 -4.15 10.49
CA ILE A 196 13.88 -3.41 9.70
C ILE A 196 15.26 -3.40 10.38
N ALA A 197 16.33 -3.49 9.60
CA ALA A 197 17.71 -3.58 10.07
C ALA A 197 18.70 -3.06 9.03
N ASN A 198 20.00 -3.24 9.26
CA ASN A 198 21.05 -2.89 8.31
C ASN A 198 21.99 -4.10 8.04
N PRO A 199 21.81 -4.82 6.92
CA PRO A 199 20.67 -4.73 5.98
C PRO A 199 19.38 -5.31 6.54
N THR A 200 18.23 -4.85 6.04
CA THR A 200 16.93 -5.47 6.34
C THR A 200 16.88 -6.88 5.76
N PRO A 201 16.44 -7.88 6.54
CA PRO A 201 16.38 -9.26 6.06
C PRO A 201 15.50 -9.44 4.83
N SER A 202 15.84 -10.42 3.99
CA SER A 202 15.03 -10.80 2.83
C SER A 202 13.67 -11.35 3.25
N ILE A 203 12.64 -11.05 2.45
CA ILE A 203 11.27 -11.56 2.61
C ILE A 203 11.11 -12.99 2.03
N GLU A 204 12.14 -13.56 1.45
CA GLU A 204 12.05 -14.86 0.75
C GLU A 204 11.68 -16.02 1.67
N ASN A 205 12.02 -15.91 2.98
CA ASN A 205 11.66 -16.89 3.98
C ASN A 205 10.26 -16.75 4.57
N LEU A 206 9.54 -15.68 4.22
CA LEU A 206 8.16 -15.51 4.66
C LEU A 206 7.27 -16.61 4.06
N GLU A 207 6.51 -17.30 4.89
CA GLU A 207 5.40 -18.14 4.42
C GLU A 207 4.25 -17.22 4.00
N CYS A 208 3.70 -17.46 2.81
CA CYS A 208 2.62 -16.66 2.24
C CYS A 208 1.46 -17.54 1.81
N GLU A 209 0.25 -17.10 2.13
CA GLU A 209 -1.03 -17.64 1.66
C GLU A 209 -1.85 -16.51 1.04
N ILE A 210 -2.51 -16.78 -0.09
CA ILE A 210 -3.41 -15.82 -0.77
C ILE A 210 -4.70 -16.53 -1.13
N ASN A 211 -5.84 -15.96 -0.73
CA ASN A 211 -7.18 -16.48 -1.01
C ASN A 211 -7.63 -16.10 -2.43
N ALA A 212 -6.98 -16.69 -3.42
CA ALA A 212 -7.25 -16.43 -4.82
C ALA A 212 -7.04 -17.70 -5.68
N ASP A 213 -8.02 -18.03 -6.50
CA ASP A 213 -7.89 -19.11 -7.50
C ASP A 213 -7.29 -18.60 -8.81
N PHE A 214 -7.26 -17.28 -9.03
CA PHE A 214 -6.82 -16.67 -10.27
C PHE A 214 -5.90 -15.47 -10.00
N TYR A 215 -5.06 -15.18 -10.99
CA TYR A 215 -4.26 -13.96 -11.04
C TYR A 215 -4.34 -13.35 -12.45
N ILE A 216 -3.87 -12.12 -12.58
CA ILE A 216 -3.87 -11.36 -13.83
C ILE A 216 -2.46 -11.37 -14.41
N PRO A 217 -2.22 -12.10 -15.53
CA PRO A 217 -0.95 -12.07 -16.24
C PRO A 217 -0.66 -10.69 -16.83
N ILE A 218 0.62 -10.34 -16.84
CA ILE A 218 1.14 -9.09 -17.37
C ILE A 218 2.07 -9.31 -18.57
N ASP A 219 2.16 -8.29 -19.42
CA ASP A 219 3.16 -8.23 -20.48
C ASP A 219 4.52 -7.72 -19.97
N GLU A 220 5.47 -7.53 -20.86
CA GLU A 220 6.84 -7.09 -20.60
C GLU A 220 6.94 -5.66 -20.02
N VAL A 221 5.86 -4.87 -20.12
CA VAL A 221 5.76 -3.52 -19.54
C VAL A 221 4.74 -3.47 -18.40
N SER A 222 4.45 -4.65 -17.83
CA SER A 222 3.60 -4.85 -16.65
C SER A 222 2.13 -4.42 -16.84
N ILE A 223 1.62 -4.45 -18.07
CA ILE A 223 0.20 -4.22 -18.38
C ILE A 223 -0.53 -5.57 -18.44
N PRO A 224 -1.74 -5.68 -17.85
CA PRO A 224 -2.56 -6.88 -17.99
C PRO A 224 -2.75 -7.30 -19.44
N THR A 225 -2.47 -8.60 -19.75
CA THR A 225 -2.66 -9.15 -21.09
C THR A 225 -4.14 -9.23 -21.48
N GLY A 226 -5.03 -9.17 -20.49
CA GLY A 226 -6.46 -9.36 -20.63
C GLY A 226 -6.93 -10.75 -20.17
N GLU A 227 -6.00 -11.67 -19.93
CA GLU A 227 -6.29 -12.98 -19.37
C GLU A 227 -6.53 -12.89 -17.85
N ILE A 228 -7.40 -13.77 -17.34
CA ILE A 228 -7.51 -14.12 -15.93
C ILE A 228 -7.10 -15.59 -15.84
N ARG A 229 -5.93 -15.85 -15.27
CA ARG A 229 -5.27 -17.18 -15.32
C ARG A 229 -5.41 -17.89 -13.98
N PHE A 230 -5.69 -19.19 -14.03
CA PHE A 230 -5.77 -20.04 -12.85
C PHE A 230 -4.38 -20.23 -12.22
N VAL A 231 -4.28 -20.11 -10.88
CA VAL A 231 -3.00 -20.19 -10.18
C VAL A 231 -2.44 -21.62 -10.10
N LYS A 232 -3.31 -22.64 -10.14
CA LYS A 232 -2.92 -24.05 -9.96
C LYS A 232 -1.84 -24.49 -10.95
N GLY A 233 -0.77 -25.04 -10.41
CA GLY A 233 0.36 -25.54 -11.21
C GLY A 233 1.28 -24.44 -11.73
N THR A 234 1.17 -23.22 -11.21
CA THR A 234 2.04 -22.09 -11.53
C THR A 234 2.82 -21.63 -10.28
N PRO A 235 3.86 -20.80 -10.41
CA PRO A 235 4.54 -20.14 -9.30
C PRO A 235 3.61 -19.29 -8.42
N PHE A 236 2.45 -18.91 -8.93
CA PHE A 236 1.46 -18.04 -8.27
C PHE A 236 0.46 -18.80 -7.39
N ASP A 237 0.59 -20.13 -7.24
CA ASP A 237 -0.30 -20.92 -6.38
C ASP A 237 0.07 -20.76 -4.90
N PHE A 238 -0.52 -19.76 -4.24
CA PHE A 238 -0.42 -19.49 -2.81
C PHE A 238 -1.68 -19.89 -2.02
N ARG A 239 -2.54 -20.76 -2.58
CA ARG A 239 -3.73 -21.26 -1.88
C ARG A 239 -3.41 -22.18 -0.70
N THR A 240 -2.22 -22.74 -0.70
CA THR A 240 -1.60 -23.41 0.44
C THR A 240 -0.34 -22.63 0.79
N PRO A 241 -0.08 -22.39 2.09
CA PRO A 241 1.10 -21.63 2.51
C PRO A 241 2.39 -22.20 1.93
N LYS A 242 3.21 -21.36 1.34
CA LYS A 242 4.57 -21.67 0.88
C LYS A 242 5.48 -20.44 1.06
N THR A 243 6.78 -20.65 1.09
CA THR A 243 7.71 -19.51 1.17
C THR A 243 7.72 -18.72 -0.12
N ILE A 244 7.87 -17.39 0.01
CA ILE A 244 8.00 -16.48 -1.15
C ILE A 244 9.18 -16.91 -2.03
N GLY A 245 10.32 -17.28 -1.42
CA GLY A 245 11.53 -17.67 -2.13
C GLY A 245 11.41 -18.97 -2.91
N GLN A 246 10.39 -19.81 -2.65
CA GLN A 246 10.27 -21.12 -3.31
C GLN A 246 10.23 -21.01 -4.83
N ASP A 247 9.47 -20.05 -5.36
CA ASP A 247 9.23 -19.94 -6.81
C ASP A 247 9.51 -18.52 -7.36
N ILE A 248 10.09 -17.59 -6.54
CA ILE A 248 10.29 -16.19 -6.94
C ILE A 248 11.26 -16.04 -8.11
N ASP A 249 12.15 -17.00 -8.33
CA ASP A 249 13.11 -17.06 -9.43
C ASP A 249 12.82 -18.21 -10.41
N ALA A 250 11.59 -18.76 -10.40
CA ALA A 250 11.20 -19.83 -11.30
C ALA A 250 11.37 -19.43 -12.77
N ASP A 251 11.75 -20.40 -13.60
CA ASP A 251 11.79 -20.23 -15.06
C ASP A 251 10.37 -20.21 -15.64
N HIS A 252 9.69 -19.11 -15.40
CA HIS A 252 8.31 -18.87 -15.79
C HIS A 252 8.16 -17.47 -16.40
N GLU A 253 7.41 -17.37 -17.51
CA GLU A 253 7.20 -16.10 -18.24
C GLU A 253 6.79 -14.96 -17.30
N GLN A 254 5.82 -15.20 -16.45
CA GLN A 254 5.26 -14.16 -15.59
C GLN A 254 6.22 -13.74 -14.45
N ILE A 255 7.03 -14.64 -13.94
CA ILE A 255 8.10 -14.30 -12.99
C ILE A 255 9.16 -13.42 -13.67
N LYS A 256 9.49 -13.70 -14.93
CA LYS A 256 10.41 -12.87 -15.73
C LYS A 256 9.82 -11.47 -15.96
N ASN A 257 8.55 -11.38 -16.36
CA ASN A 257 7.87 -10.11 -16.61
C ASN A 257 7.79 -9.21 -15.36
N GLY A 258 7.60 -9.81 -14.17
CA GLY A 258 7.56 -9.09 -12.88
C GLY A 258 8.92 -8.95 -12.20
N ALA A 259 10.00 -9.54 -12.72
CA ALA A 259 11.30 -9.69 -12.05
C ALA A 259 11.20 -10.34 -10.65
N GLY A 260 10.17 -11.16 -10.45
CA GLY A 260 9.66 -11.74 -9.23
C GLY A 260 8.14 -11.66 -9.22
N TYR A 261 7.56 -11.47 -8.05
CA TYR A 261 6.12 -11.21 -7.97
C TYR A 261 5.84 -9.70 -8.10
N ASP A 262 5.00 -9.33 -9.05
CA ASP A 262 4.41 -8.00 -9.23
C ASP A 262 3.07 -8.16 -9.97
N HIS A 263 2.14 -8.90 -9.35
CA HIS A 263 0.91 -9.35 -10.01
C HIS A 263 -0.32 -9.15 -9.12
N CYS A 264 -1.44 -8.83 -9.77
CA CYS A 264 -2.73 -8.73 -9.12
C CYS A 264 -3.39 -10.12 -9.03
N PHE A 265 -3.71 -10.56 -7.83
CA PHE A 265 -4.50 -11.74 -7.55
C PHE A 265 -5.98 -11.39 -7.53
N VAL A 266 -6.81 -12.23 -8.13
CA VAL A 266 -8.26 -12.11 -8.13
C VAL A 266 -8.78 -12.81 -6.89
N LEU A 267 -9.19 -12.03 -5.89
CA LEU A 267 -9.63 -12.56 -4.60
C LEU A 267 -10.93 -13.35 -4.70
N ASN A 268 -10.99 -14.45 -3.98
CA ASN A 268 -12.22 -15.22 -3.82
C ASN A 268 -13.19 -14.45 -2.94
N LYS A 269 -14.29 -13.96 -3.51
CA LYS A 269 -15.36 -13.20 -2.85
C LYS A 269 -16.69 -13.93 -3.01
N ARG A 270 -17.55 -13.88 -1.99
CA ARG A 270 -18.94 -14.35 -2.09
C ARG A 270 -19.84 -13.32 -2.76
N GLU A 271 -19.54 -12.04 -2.53
CA GLU A 271 -20.22 -10.90 -3.13
C GLU A 271 -19.28 -9.72 -3.29
N GLU A 272 -19.61 -8.81 -4.18
CA GLU A 272 -18.86 -7.57 -4.40
C GLU A 272 -18.84 -6.71 -3.13
N GLY A 273 -17.66 -6.18 -2.79
CA GLY A 273 -17.50 -5.32 -1.61
C GLY A 273 -17.50 -6.06 -0.26
N GLU A 274 -17.53 -7.40 -0.26
CA GLU A 274 -17.39 -8.19 0.97
C GLU A 274 -16.03 -7.90 1.63
N LEU A 275 -16.04 -7.56 2.92
CA LEU A 275 -14.81 -7.53 3.73
C LEU A 275 -14.41 -8.97 4.06
N SER A 276 -13.40 -9.50 3.39
CA SER A 276 -12.99 -10.89 3.52
C SER A 276 -11.47 -11.05 3.56
N PHE A 277 -11.01 -12.19 4.04
CA PHE A 277 -9.61 -12.57 4.05
C PHE A 277 -9.03 -12.57 2.63
N ALA A 278 -7.89 -11.89 2.48
CA ALA A 278 -7.18 -11.78 1.20
C ALA A 278 -5.85 -12.54 1.22
N ALA A 279 -5.02 -12.30 2.22
CA ALA A 279 -3.69 -12.89 2.30
C ALA A 279 -3.20 -12.99 3.74
N ARG A 280 -2.20 -13.84 3.95
CA ARG A 280 -1.45 -13.95 5.20
C ARG A 280 0.03 -14.15 4.91
N ILE A 281 0.89 -13.50 5.71
CA ILE A 281 2.31 -13.83 5.76
C ILE A 281 2.73 -14.15 7.19
N MET A 282 3.75 -14.98 7.33
CA MET A 282 4.33 -15.38 8.59
C MET A 282 5.85 -15.43 8.49
N GLU A 283 6.52 -14.81 9.47
CA GLU A 283 7.98 -14.85 9.60
C GLU A 283 8.37 -15.92 10.61
N PRO A 284 9.10 -16.98 10.20
CA PRO A 284 9.26 -18.17 11.01
C PRO A 284 10.16 -17.99 12.25
N VAL A 285 11.12 -17.04 12.22
CA VAL A 285 12.06 -16.83 13.32
C VAL A 285 11.42 -16.04 14.44
N THR A 286 10.84 -14.91 14.13
CA THR A 286 10.18 -14.02 15.11
C THR A 286 8.78 -14.50 15.47
N GLY A 287 8.16 -15.32 14.62
CA GLY A 287 6.78 -15.76 14.75
C GLY A 287 5.75 -14.68 14.41
N ARG A 288 6.15 -13.50 13.93
CA ARG A 288 5.20 -12.45 13.53
C ARG A 288 4.38 -12.89 12.35
N THR A 289 3.11 -12.54 12.40
CA THR A 289 2.15 -12.74 11.30
C THR A 289 1.51 -11.41 10.89
N MET A 290 1.11 -11.32 9.65
CA MET A 290 0.22 -10.27 9.16
C MET A 290 -0.85 -10.92 8.30
N GLU A 291 -2.12 -10.65 8.61
CA GLU A 291 -3.26 -11.00 7.79
C GLU A 291 -3.80 -9.75 7.10
N VAL A 292 -4.25 -9.90 5.88
CA VAL A 292 -4.86 -8.84 5.08
C VAL A 292 -6.32 -9.17 4.82
N TYR A 293 -7.21 -8.24 5.18
CA TYR A 293 -8.63 -8.30 4.85
C TYR A 293 -8.98 -7.07 4.02
N THR A 294 -9.84 -7.23 3.04
CA THR A 294 -10.24 -6.09 2.20
C THR A 294 -11.61 -6.27 1.57
N THR A 295 -12.23 -5.13 1.23
CA THR A 295 -13.44 -5.08 0.39
C THR A 295 -13.12 -5.09 -1.11
N GLU A 296 -11.86 -4.94 -1.49
CA GLU A 296 -11.41 -4.88 -2.89
C GLU A 296 -11.47 -6.24 -3.59
N PRO A 297 -11.69 -6.26 -4.92
CA PRO A 297 -11.76 -7.50 -5.70
C PRO A 297 -10.40 -8.14 -5.94
N GLY A 298 -9.31 -7.42 -5.74
CA GLY A 298 -7.95 -7.87 -5.99
C GLY A 298 -6.95 -7.41 -4.95
N VAL A 299 -5.81 -8.08 -4.93
CA VAL A 299 -4.62 -7.67 -4.18
C VAL A 299 -3.39 -7.84 -5.06
N GLN A 300 -2.60 -6.78 -5.19
CA GLN A 300 -1.28 -6.84 -5.80
C GLN A 300 -0.30 -7.40 -4.79
N LEU A 301 0.43 -8.45 -5.18
CA LEU A 301 1.62 -8.92 -4.49
C LEU A 301 2.83 -8.34 -5.19
N TYR A 302 3.61 -7.50 -4.49
CA TYR A 302 4.89 -6.98 -4.95
C TYR A 302 6.00 -7.31 -3.97
N THR A 303 7.12 -7.81 -4.47
CA THR A 303 8.21 -8.36 -3.65
C THR A 303 9.49 -7.52 -3.69
N ASP A 304 9.34 -6.19 -3.81
CA ASP A 304 10.45 -5.22 -3.75
C ASP A 304 11.60 -5.59 -4.71
N ASN A 305 11.24 -5.85 -5.96
CA ASN A 305 12.13 -6.44 -6.95
C ASN A 305 13.23 -5.50 -7.46
N TRP A 306 13.11 -4.17 -7.21
CA TRP A 306 13.94 -3.14 -7.79
C TRP A 306 14.73 -2.31 -6.77
N ALA A 307 14.60 -2.60 -5.46
CA ALA A 307 15.36 -1.91 -4.41
C ALA A 307 16.88 -2.14 -4.59
N ASP A 308 17.65 -1.09 -4.41
CA ASP A 308 19.11 -1.08 -4.61
C ASP A 308 19.92 -0.93 -3.32
N GLY A 309 19.28 -1.08 -2.15
CA GLY A 309 19.91 -0.96 -0.84
C GLY A 309 19.91 0.47 -0.30
N TYR A 310 18.97 1.32 -0.72
CA TYR A 310 18.85 2.68 -0.22
C TYR A 310 18.64 2.74 1.31
N LYS A 311 19.00 3.89 1.89
CA LYS A 311 18.93 4.09 3.34
C LYS A 311 17.50 4.33 3.81
N GLY A 312 17.17 3.68 4.92
CA GLY A 312 15.92 3.85 5.64
C GLY A 312 16.13 4.34 7.06
N GLN A 313 15.12 4.11 7.87
CA GLN A 313 14.99 4.54 9.25
C GLN A 313 16.07 3.92 10.16
N HIS A 314 16.58 4.72 11.13
CA HIS A 314 17.56 4.30 12.15
C HIS A 314 18.81 3.62 11.57
N GLY A 315 19.24 4.06 10.40
CA GLY A 315 20.40 3.50 9.71
C GLY A 315 20.14 2.16 9.02
N ALA A 316 18.90 1.74 8.91
CA ALA A 316 18.51 0.58 8.10
C ALA A 316 18.89 0.79 6.63
N SER A 317 19.00 -0.30 5.90
CA SER A 317 19.06 -0.29 4.45
C SER A 317 18.06 -1.29 3.88
N PHE A 318 17.52 -0.95 2.70
CA PHE A 318 16.48 -1.73 2.05
C PHE A 318 17.02 -2.33 0.74
N PRO A 319 17.67 -3.50 0.80
CA PRO A 319 18.12 -4.21 -0.39
C PRO A 319 16.92 -4.85 -1.13
N ARG A 320 17.17 -5.26 -2.35
CA ARG A 320 16.20 -6.03 -3.14
C ARG A 320 15.57 -7.15 -2.31
N ARG A 321 14.25 -7.29 -2.38
CA ARG A 321 13.47 -8.33 -1.66
C ARG A 321 13.56 -8.20 -0.12
N SER A 322 13.67 -6.99 0.37
CA SER A 322 13.59 -6.73 1.82
C SER A 322 12.23 -6.26 2.28
N GLY A 323 11.33 -5.93 1.37
CA GLY A 323 9.95 -5.55 1.62
C GLY A 323 8.96 -6.39 0.81
N ILE A 324 7.75 -6.56 1.34
CA ILE A 324 6.63 -7.19 0.64
C ILE A 324 5.41 -6.29 0.71
N CYS A 325 4.72 -6.10 -0.42
CA CYS A 325 3.52 -5.27 -0.50
C CYS A 325 2.29 -6.10 -0.82
N PHE A 326 1.20 -5.80 -0.13
CA PHE A 326 -0.15 -6.29 -0.43
C PHE A 326 -1.04 -5.08 -0.65
N GLU A 327 -1.18 -4.67 -1.92
CA GLU A 327 -1.96 -3.51 -2.32
C GLU A 327 -3.37 -3.96 -2.69
N ALA A 328 -4.31 -3.80 -1.77
CA ALA A 328 -5.71 -4.09 -2.04
C ALA A 328 -6.28 -3.06 -3.02
N GLN A 329 -6.82 -3.51 -4.14
CA GLN A 329 -7.16 -2.64 -5.26
C GLN A 329 -8.15 -3.28 -6.23
N HIS A 330 -8.75 -2.47 -7.11
CA HIS A 330 -9.29 -2.93 -8.37
C HIS A 330 -8.14 -3.32 -9.32
N PHE A 331 -8.47 -4.07 -10.37
CA PHE A 331 -7.45 -4.63 -11.25
C PHE A 331 -6.71 -3.53 -12.03
N PRO A 332 -5.40 -3.70 -12.31
CA PRO A 332 -4.66 -2.77 -13.15
C PRO A 332 -5.30 -2.63 -14.54
N ASP A 333 -5.18 -1.44 -15.13
CA ASP A 333 -5.70 -1.11 -16.46
C ASP A 333 -7.22 -1.29 -16.64
N SER A 334 -7.99 -1.35 -15.54
CA SER A 334 -9.45 -1.53 -15.58
C SER A 334 -10.20 -0.51 -16.47
N PRO A 335 -9.81 0.77 -16.57
CA PRO A 335 -10.46 1.70 -17.48
C PRO A 335 -10.44 1.26 -18.95
N ASN A 336 -9.46 0.45 -19.35
CA ASN A 336 -9.28 -0.11 -20.70
C ASN A 336 -9.78 -1.55 -20.83
N ARG A 337 -10.33 -2.14 -19.76
CA ARG A 337 -10.77 -3.55 -19.69
C ARG A 337 -12.24 -3.62 -19.24
N PRO A 338 -13.20 -3.51 -20.16
CA PRO A 338 -14.62 -3.38 -19.81
C PRO A 338 -15.23 -4.58 -19.09
N TYR A 339 -14.53 -5.72 -19.08
CA TYR A 339 -14.93 -6.93 -18.34
C TYR A 339 -14.27 -7.06 -16.96
N PHE A 340 -13.38 -6.14 -16.59
CA PHE A 340 -12.88 -6.02 -15.23
C PHE A 340 -13.90 -5.26 -14.34
N PRO A 341 -13.87 -5.43 -13.02
CA PRO A 341 -14.69 -4.64 -12.10
C PRO A 341 -14.55 -3.15 -12.39
N SER A 342 -15.66 -2.43 -12.37
CA SER A 342 -15.70 -1.01 -12.74
C SER A 342 -14.98 -0.13 -11.73
N VAL A 343 -14.14 0.76 -12.25
CA VAL A 343 -13.43 1.80 -11.48
C VAL A 343 -14.03 3.18 -11.68
N VAL A 344 -15.20 3.26 -12.30
CA VAL A 344 -15.89 4.53 -12.59
C VAL A 344 -16.64 5.00 -11.36
N LEU A 345 -16.42 6.27 -10.99
CA LEU A 345 -17.17 6.96 -9.97
C LEU A 345 -18.00 8.07 -10.61
N ASN A 346 -19.32 8.03 -10.41
CA ASN A 346 -20.26 9.03 -10.91
C ASN A 346 -20.52 10.12 -9.85
N PRO A 347 -20.88 11.36 -10.28
CA PRO A 347 -21.42 12.36 -9.36
C PRO A 347 -22.64 11.80 -8.61
N GLY A 348 -22.68 12.06 -7.29
CA GLY A 348 -23.73 11.55 -6.41
C GLY A 348 -23.43 10.19 -5.78
N GLU A 349 -22.51 9.42 -6.33
CA GLU A 349 -22.01 8.19 -5.73
C GLU A 349 -20.92 8.46 -4.71
N GLN A 350 -20.70 7.51 -3.82
CA GLN A 350 -19.60 7.52 -2.87
C GLN A 350 -18.73 6.28 -3.08
N TYR A 351 -17.45 6.51 -3.41
CA TYR A 351 -16.43 5.46 -3.33
C TYR A 351 -16.19 5.09 -1.88
N LYS A 352 -16.12 3.80 -1.61
CA LYS A 352 -15.78 3.24 -0.30
C LYS A 352 -14.90 2.03 -0.49
N GLN A 353 -13.84 1.95 0.33
CA GLN A 353 -12.96 0.79 0.43
C GLN A 353 -12.54 0.64 1.89
N LYS A 354 -12.33 -0.60 2.32
CA LYS A 354 -11.71 -0.92 3.60
C LYS A 354 -10.63 -1.95 3.39
N THR A 355 -9.46 -1.71 3.99
CA THR A 355 -8.36 -2.67 4.07
C THR A 355 -7.88 -2.75 5.52
N ILE A 356 -7.60 -3.94 6.00
CA ILE A 356 -7.13 -4.21 7.36
C ILE A 356 -5.84 -5.01 7.26
N TYR A 357 -4.78 -4.50 7.89
CA TYR A 357 -3.55 -5.25 8.18
C TYR A 357 -3.58 -5.64 9.66
N LYS A 358 -3.78 -6.92 9.93
CA LYS A 358 -3.87 -7.47 11.28
C LYS A 358 -2.58 -8.16 11.66
N PHE A 359 -1.91 -7.63 12.68
CA PHE A 359 -0.64 -8.16 13.17
C PHE A 359 -0.87 -9.12 14.33
N GLY A 360 -0.10 -10.19 14.35
CA GLY A 360 -0.15 -11.20 15.41
C GLY A 360 1.14 -11.99 15.51
N THR A 361 1.10 -13.03 16.31
CA THR A 361 2.21 -13.99 16.45
C THR A 361 1.70 -15.42 16.45
N ILE A 362 2.52 -16.33 15.96
CA ILE A 362 2.34 -17.76 16.22
C ILE A 362 3.01 -18.12 17.54
N ALA A 363 2.46 -19.11 18.23
CA ALA A 363 3.01 -19.62 19.47
C ALA A 363 4.35 -20.33 19.24
#